data_a3e8a43e603f42558eea1f6f9c1ef7d5
#
_entry.id   a3e8a43e603f42558eea1f6f9c1ef7d5
#
_cell.length_a   1.000
_cell.length_b   1.000
_cell.length_c   1.000
_cell.angle_alpha   90.00
_cell.angle_beta   90.00
_cell.angle_gamma   90.00
#
_symmetry.space_group_name_H-M   'P 1'
#
loop_
_entity.id
_entity.type
_entity.pdbx_description
1 polymer ?
#
loop_
_entity_poly.entity_id
_entity_poly.type
_entity_poly.pdbx_seq_one_letter_code
_entity_poly.pdbx_strand_id
1 'polypeptide(L)'
;MLLVAKVVSLTMFLLGVAMAITTAVEGNKAMIIISLTYGPLFLLSFIITTITKRARFFLILGYIMSFFMEFVFLITGGQEGFGIFWMCIITFFTFFTDKKRVFFIANGFYMLFVILGFWTPLSKFCYPFSDTMRVRFPILYMIEFVFASIVKIRLSRAERNKNMLFGHLISLQNNLKQQVEERTKELEEEKNNSEKLLIEVTQALATTIDAKDKYTSGHSRRVAEYSKKIAELLGKDEKVQREIFFIALLHDIGKIGIPDEIINKRDNLTEEEFNQMKKHPEIGYEILKNITTMPNLEIGVR
;
A
#
# COMPACT_ATOMS: atom_id res chain seq x y z
N MET A 1 -18.37 4.64 -10.13
CA MET A 1 -19.81 4.35 -10.02
C MET A 1 -20.65 5.58 -9.63
N LEU A 2 -20.32 6.29 -8.55
CA LEU A 2 -21.10 7.48 -8.11
C LEU A 2 -21.18 8.58 -9.17
N LEU A 3 -20.06 8.90 -9.83
CA LEU A 3 -20.02 9.89 -10.92
C LEU A 3 -20.89 9.47 -12.10
N VAL A 4 -20.80 8.20 -12.50
CA VAL A 4 -21.60 7.63 -13.60
C VAL A 4 -23.09 7.73 -13.25
N ALA A 5 -23.48 7.35 -12.03
CA ALA A 5 -24.88 7.45 -11.58
C ALA A 5 -25.40 8.88 -11.66
N LYS A 6 -24.62 9.88 -11.26
CA LYS A 6 -24.99 11.30 -11.34
C LYS A 6 -25.14 11.78 -12.78
N VAL A 7 -24.13 11.50 -13.63
CA VAL A 7 -24.15 11.92 -15.04
C VAL A 7 -25.34 11.31 -15.74
N VAL A 8 -25.57 10.00 -15.58
CA VAL A 8 -26.68 9.32 -16.25
C VAL A 8 -28.04 9.82 -15.73
N SER A 9 -28.22 10.02 -14.42
CA SER A 9 -29.46 10.58 -13.88
C SER A 9 -29.77 11.95 -14.46
N LEU A 10 -28.77 12.83 -14.55
CA LEU A 10 -28.93 14.15 -15.12
C LEU A 10 -29.23 14.09 -16.63
N THR A 11 -28.52 13.24 -17.36
CA THR A 11 -28.76 13.04 -18.81
C THR A 11 -30.17 12.51 -19.06
N MET A 12 -30.63 11.52 -18.27
CA MET A 12 -31.99 10.97 -18.39
C MET A 12 -33.09 11.98 -18.05
N PHE A 13 -32.82 12.86 -17.04
CA PHE A 13 -33.73 13.98 -16.76
C PHE A 13 -33.82 14.94 -17.94
N LEU A 14 -32.71 15.37 -18.51
CA LEU A 14 -32.67 16.30 -19.65
C LEU A 14 -33.36 15.68 -20.87
N LEU A 15 -33.16 14.38 -21.11
CA LEU A 15 -33.80 13.64 -22.17
C LEU A 15 -35.30 13.54 -21.96
N GLY A 16 -35.76 13.32 -20.72
CA GLY A 16 -37.21 13.31 -20.38
C GLY A 16 -37.85 14.68 -20.61
N VAL A 17 -37.17 15.78 -20.33
CA VAL A 17 -37.66 17.13 -20.63
C VAL A 17 -37.73 17.37 -22.15
N ALA A 18 -36.71 16.99 -22.91
CA ALA A 18 -36.71 17.10 -24.37
C ALA A 18 -37.85 16.29 -25.00
N MET A 19 -38.09 15.06 -24.52
CA MET A 19 -39.20 14.24 -24.95
C MET A 19 -40.57 14.86 -24.63
N ALA A 20 -40.71 15.44 -23.43
CA ALA A 20 -41.95 16.12 -23.04
C ALA A 20 -42.29 17.28 -24.00
N ILE A 21 -41.27 18.06 -24.38
CA ILE A 21 -41.44 19.16 -25.35
C ILE A 21 -41.84 18.65 -26.73
N THR A 22 -41.14 17.65 -27.27
CA THR A 22 -41.43 17.12 -28.59
C THR A 22 -42.81 16.47 -28.65
N THR A 23 -43.18 15.67 -27.66
CA THR A 23 -44.48 15.00 -27.58
C THR A 23 -45.66 15.97 -27.34
N ALA A 24 -45.38 17.11 -26.67
CA ALA A 24 -46.35 18.18 -26.50
C ALA A 24 -46.69 18.84 -27.85
N VAL A 25 -45.71 19.03 -28.73
CA VAL A 25 -45.87 19.56 -30.08
C VAL A 25 -46.72 18.60 -30.96
N GLU A 26 -46.51 17.30 -30.76
CA GLU A 26 -47.23 16.25 -31.53
C GLU A 26 -48.63 15.92 -30.98
N GLY A 27 -48.96 16.44 -29.79
CA GLY A 27 -50.30 16.25 -29.18
C GLY A 27 -50.53 14.84 -28.59
N ASN A 28 -49.46 14.02 -28.40
CA ASN A 28 -49.58 12.68 -27.85
C ASN A 28 -49.67 12.71 -26.33
N LYS A 29 -50.90 12.74 -25.80
CA LYS A 29 -51.18 12.87 -24.34
C LYS A 29 -50.52 11.76 -23.50
N ALA A 30 -50.48 10.52 -23.99
CA ALA A 30 -49.88 9.41 -23.25
C ALA A 30 -48.36 9.62 -23.05
N MET A 31 -47.66 10.02 -24.11
CA MET A 31 -46.22 10.28 -24.07
C MET A 31 -45.87 11.52 -23.26
N ILE A 32 -46.71 12.54 -23.24
CA ILE A 32 -46.55 13.71 -22.38
C ILE A 32 -46.58 13.28 -20.90
N ILE A 33 -47.58 12.49 -20.49
CA ILE A 33 -47.71 11.98 -19.12
C ILE A 33 -46.49 11.14 -18.73
N ILE A 34 -46.02 10.26 -19.60
CA ILE A 34 -44.83 9.45 -19.38
C ILE A 34 -43.61 10.33 -19.16
N SER A 35 -43.33 11.26 -20.04
CA SER A 35 -42.18 12.16 -19.97
C SER A 35 -42.19 13.04 -18.72
N LEU A 36 -43.37 13.55 -18.33
CA LEU A 36 -43.54 14.35 -17.12
C LEU A 36 -43.40 13.55 -15.82
N THR A 37 -43.58 12.23 -15.85
CA THR A 37 -43.34 11.38 -14.65
C THR A 37 -41.91 10.93 -14.57
N TYR A 38 -41.27 10.59 -15.66
CA TYR A 38 -39.90 10.03 -15.69
C TYR A 38 -38.82 11.07 -15.43
N GLY A 39 -38.89 12.25 -16.04
CA GLY A 39 -37.92 13.31 -15.86
C GLY A 39 -37.70 13.66 -14.37
N PRO A 40 -38.75 14.05 -13.64
CA PRO A 40 -38.66 14.38 -12.21
C PRO A 40 -38.12 13.24 -11.34
N LEU A 41 -38.44 11.98 -11.64
CA LEU A 41 -37.91 10.84 -10.88
C LEU A 41 -36.42 10.63 -11.10
N PHE A 42 -35.87 10.86 -12.28
CA PHE A 42 -34.43 10.85 -12.51
C PHE A 42 -33.75 12.06 -11.85
N LEU A 43 -34.38 13.22 -11.81
CA LEU A 43 -33.88 14.38 -11.03
C LEU A 43 -33.83 14.06 -9.54
N LEU A 44 -34.88 13.47 -8.99
CA LEU A 44 -34.93 13.01 -7.60
C LEU A 44 -33.81 11.98 -7.31
N SER A 45 -33.59 11.02 -8.24
CA SER A 45 -32.49 10.07 -8.17
C SER A 45 -31.13 10.74 -8.15
N PHE A 46 -30.92 11.78 -8.97
CA PHE A 46 -29.71 12.58 -8.96
C PHE A 46 -29.46 13.27 -7.60
N ILE A 47 -30.52 13.90 -7.06
CA ILE A 47 -30.47 14.59 -5.76
C ILE A 47 -30.13 13.60 -4.65
N ILE A 48 -30.88 12.49 -4.55
CA ILE A 48 -30.65 11.47 -3.51
C ILE A 48 -29.25 10.87 -3.63
N THR A 49 -28.79 10.54 -4.83
CA THR A 49 -27.45 10.00 -5.06
C THR A 49 -26.35 10.99 -4.67
N THR A 50 -26.62 12.30 -4.85
CA THR A 50 -25.68 13.36 -4.49
C THR A 50 -25.59 13.54 -2.98
N ILE A 51 -26.73 13.53 -2.27
CA ILE A 51 -26.81 13.69 -0.82
C ILE A 51 -26.28 12.46 -0.09
N THR A 52 -26.75 11.26 -0.47
CA THR A 52 -26.44 10.01 0.23
C THR A 52 -25.08 9.43 -0.15
N LYS A 53 -24.48 9.89 -1.24
CA LYS A 53 -23.25 9.32 -1.85
C LYS A 53 -23.37 7.82 -2.18
N ARG A 54 -24.61 7.30 -2.36
CA ARG A 54 -24.93 5.89 -2.63
C ARG A 54 -25.53 5.72 -4.01
N ALA A 55 -24.80 5.10 -4.94
CA ALA A 55 -25.29 4.82 -6.29
C ALA A 55 -26.34 3.71 -6.35
N ARG A 56 -26.54 2.92 -5.30
CA ARG A 56 -27.50 1.78 -5.29
C ARG A 56 -28.93 2.21 -5.52
N PHE A 57 -29.35 3.32 -4.93
CA PHE A 57 -30.71 3.84 -5.12
C PHE A 57 -30.98 4.19 -6.58
N PHE A 58 -30.04 4.87 -7.23
CA PHE A 58 -30.11 5.18 -8.65
C PHE A 58 -30.30 3.92 -9.52
N LEU A 59 -29.50 2.86 -9.25
CA LEU A 59 -29.57 1.62 -10.03
C LEU A 59 -30.91 0.91 -9.85
N ILE A 60 -31.43 0.83 -8.62
CA ILE A 60 -32.71 0.19 -8.34
C ILE A 60 -33.84 0.98 -8.96
N LEU A 61 -33.88 2.29 -8.79
CA LEU A 61 -34.92 3.14 -9.39
C LEU A 61 -34.88 3.09 -10.91
N GLY A 62 -33.66 3.24 -11.49
CA GLY A 62 -33.49 3.15 -12.93
C GLY A 62 -33.96 1.81 -13.52
N TYR A 63 -33.70 0.71 -12.83
CA TYR A 63 -34.17 -0.61 -13.24
C TYR A 63 -35.70 -0.74 -13.18
N ILE A 64 -36.32 -0.34 -12.07
CA ILE A 64 -37.81 -0.40 -11.94
C ILE A 64 -38.47 0.48 -13.00
N MET A 65 -37.95 1.67 -13.19
CA MET A 65 -38.50 2.62 -14.16
C MET A 65 -38.31 2.14 -15.57
N SER A 66 -37.15 1.62 -15.94
CA SER A 66 -36.94 1.05 -17.27
C SER A 66 -37.90 -0.08 -17.55
N PHE A 67 -38.09 -1.01 -16.62
CA PHE A 67 -39.01 -2.12 -16.74
C PHE A 67 -40.47 -1.63 -16.99
N PHE A 68 -40.92 -0.63 -16.21
CA PHE A 68 -42.26 -0.09 -16.38
C PHE A 68 -42.42 0.67 -17.70
N MET A 69 -41.44 1.48 -18.10
CA MET A 69 -41.45 2.18 -19.41
C MET A 69 -41.67 1.20 -20.56
N GLU A 70 -41.02 0.11 -20.53
CA GLU A 70 -41.03 -0.85 -21.59
C GLU A 70 -42.33 -1.64 -21.70
N PHE A 71 -42.92 -1.94 -20.56
CA PHE A 71 -44.28 -2.46 -20.55
C PHE A 71 -45.23 -1.49 -21.23
N VAL A 72 -45.11 -0.19 -20.95
CA VAL A 72 -45.91 0.84 -21.57
C VAL A 72 -45.61 0.94 -23.08
N PHE A 73 -44.35 0.93 -23.49
CA PHE A 73 -43.97 0.99 -24.89
C PHE A 73 -44.38 -0.26 -25.70
N LEU A 74 -44.36 -1.42 -25.07
CA LEU A 74 -44.87 -2.63 -25.71
C LEU A 74 -46.37 -2.54 -26.05
N ILE A 75 -47.16 -1.91 -25.17
CA ILE A 75 -48.61 -1.72 -25.35
C ILE A 75 -48.93 -0.55 -26.28
N THR A 76 -48.25 0.58 -26.10
CA THR A 76 -48.57 1.83 -26.80
C THR A 76 -47.81 2.05 -28.11
N GLY A 77 -46.69 1.29 -28.30
CA GLY A 77 -45.76 1.50 -29.40
C GLY A 77 -44.83 2.71 -29.20
N GLY A 78 -45.10 3.57 -28.22
CA GLY A 78 -44.45 4.86 -28.13
C GLY A 78 -44.71 5.73 -29.34
N GLN A 79 -43.71 6.39 -29.86
CA GLN A 79 -43.76 7.20 -31.07
C GLN A 79 -43.58 6.26 -32.28
N GLU A 80 -44.64 6.03 -33.07
CA GLU A 80 -44.60 5.21 -34.27
C GLU A 80 -43.96 3.80 -34.14
N GLY A 81 -44.00 3.20 -32.94
CA GLY A 81 -43.39 1.91 -32.65
C GLY A 81 -41.90 1.98 -32.25
N PHE A 82 -41.26 3.14 -32.28
CA PHE A 82 -39.85 3.28 -31.88
C PHE A 82 -39.62 3.17 -30.38
N GLY A 83 -40.67 3.27 -29.55
CA GLY A 83 -40.55 3.15 -28.09
C GLY A 83 -39.84 1.88 -27.63
N ILE A 84 -39.92 0.80 -28.39
CA ILE A 84 -39.30 -0.48 -28.07
C ILE A 84 -37.74 -0.42 -28.00
N PHE A 85 -37.11 0.51 -28.73
CA PHE A 85 -35.64 0.67 -28.67
C PHE A 85 -35.13 1.16 -27.32
N TRP A 86 -35.99 1.74 -26.48
CA TRP A 86 -35.64 2.09 -25.11
C TRP A 86 -35.32 0.86 -24.24
N MET A 87 -35.66 -0.32 -24.71
CA MET A 87 -35.38 -1.59 -24.06
C MET A 87 -33.88 -1.81 -23.80
N CYS A 88 -33.01 -1.28 -24.63
CA CYS A 88 -31.56 -1.34 -24.45
C CYS A 88 -31.08 -0.66 -23.15
N ILE A 89 -31.89 0.23 -22.60
CA ILE A 89 -31.59 0.92 -21.32
C ILE A 89 -31.58 -0.06 -20.14
N ILE A 90 -32.36 -1.13 -20.14
CA ILE A 90 -32.34 -2.15 -19.06
C ILE A 90 -30.96 -2.82 -18.99
N THR A 91 -30.43 -3.21 -20.13
CA THR A 91 -29.09 -3.79 -20.18
C THR A 91 -28.06 -2.84 -19.55
N PHE A 92 -28.17 -1.53 -19.83
CA PHE A 92 -27.34 -0.51 -19.23
C PHE A 92 -27.46 -0.48 -17.70
N PHE A 93 -28.67 -0.36 -17.13
CA PHE A 93 -28.84 -0.30 -15.68
C PHE A 93 -28.40 -1.60 -14.99
N THR A 94 -28.75 -2.74 -15.55
CA THR A 94 -28.35 -4.04 -15.00
C THR A 94 -26.86 -4.31 -15.12
N PHE A 95 -26.17 -3.72 -16.12
CA PHE A 95 -24.73 -3.83 -16.29
C PHE A 95 -23.96 -3.29 -15.09
N PHE A 96 -24.43 -2.21 -14.46
CA PHE A 96 -23.78 -1.60 -13.30
C PHE A 96 -24.10 -2.27 -11.96
N THR A 97 -24.93 -3.32 -11.95
CA THR A 97 -25.17 -4.09 -10.73
C THR A 97 -23.93 -4.91 -10.35
N ASP A 98 -23.59 -4.96 -9.05
CA ASP A 98 -22.43 -5.73 -8.56
C ASP A 98 -22.63 -7.25 -8.72
N LYS A 99 -23.89 -7.69 -8.78
CA LYS A 99 -24.25 -9.11 -8.82
C LYS A 99 -24.48 -9.59 -10.25
N LYS A 100 -23.56 -10.41 -10.79
CA LYS A 100 -23.71 -11.03 -12.11
C LYS A 100 -25.07 -11.71 -12.32
N ARG A 101 -25.55 -12.43 -11.29
CA ARG A 101 -26.83 -13.16 -11.36
C ARG A 101 -27.99 -12.21 -11.68
N VAL A 102 -28.00 -11.03 -11.06
CA VAL A 102 -29.04 -10.02 -11.31
C VAL A 102 -29.01 -9.56 -12.77
N PHE A 103 -27.82 -9.30 -13.31
CA PHE A 103 -27.66 -8.92 -14.71
C PHE A 103 -28.23 -9.98 -15.65
N PHE A 104 -27.86 -11.25 -15.51
CA PHE A 104 -28.32 -12.31 -16.41
C PHE A 104 -29.80 -12.63 -16.25
N ILE A 105 -30.31 -12.70 -15.02
CA ILE A 105 -31.72 -13.00 -14.76
C ILE A 105 -32.62 -11.88 -15.31
N ALA A 106 -32.27 -10.63 -15.04
CA ALA A 106 -33.07 -9.50 -15.48
C ALA A 106 -33.14 -9.41 -17.00
N ASN A 107 -32.00 -9.49 -17.69
CA ASN A 107 -32.00 -9.42 -19.18
C ASN A 107 -32.62 -10.68 -19.81
N GLY A 108 -32.46 -11.86 -19.23
CA GLY A 108 -33.09 -13.09 -19.69
C GLY A 108 -34.61 -13.05 -19.53
N PHE A 109 -35.11 -12.61 -18.37
CA PHE A 109 -36.54 -12.41 -18.13
C PHE A 109 -37.12 -11.40 -19.12
N TYR A 110 -36.39 -10.35 -19.40
CA TYR A 110 -36.77 -9.31 -20.28
C TYR A 110 -36.87 -9.78 -21.74
N MET A 111 -35.88 -10.52 -22.23
CA MET A 111 -35.91 -11.15 -23.54
C MET A 111 -37.12 -12.07 -23.70
N LEU A 112 -37.44 -12.85 -22.67
CA LEU A 112 -38.60 -13.71 -22.63
C LEU A 112 -39.89 -12.88 -22.74
N PHE A 113 -40.00 -11.78 -22.04
CA PHE A 113 -41.16 -10.88 -22.07
C PHE A 113 -41.40 -10.30 -23.47
N VAL A 114 -40.34 -9.87 -24.17
CA VAL A 114 -40.43 -9.39 -25.56
C VAL A 114 -40.89 -10.47 -26.50
N ILE A 115 -40.33 -11.68 -26.40
CA ILE A 115 -40.73 -12.81 -27.26
C ILE A 115 -42.21 -13.15 -27.04
N LEU A 116 -42.64 -13.20 -25.77
CA LEU A 116 -44.07 -13.45 -25.48
C LEU A 116 -44.98 -12.37 -26.03
N GLY A 117 -44.59 -11.09 -25.91
CA GLY A 117 -45.36 -9.96 -26.43
C GLY A 117 -45.48 -9.97 -27.97
N PHE A 118 -44.46 -10.43 -28.67
CA PHE A 118 -44.46 -10.43 -30.15
C PHE A 118 -45.10 -11.65 -30.81
N TRP A 119 -44.91 -12.83 -30.21
CA TRP A 119 -45.16 -14.11 -30.90
C TRP A 119 -46.28 -14.96 -30.27
N THR A 120 -46.92 -14.49 -29.19
CA THR A 120 -48.03 -15.21 -28.55
C THR A 120 -49.38 -14.50 -28.77
N PRO A 121 -50.51 -15.08 -28.36
CA PRO A 121 -51.79 -14.40 -28.34
C PRO A 121 -51.82 -13.06 -27.58
N LEU A 122 -50.84 -12.84 -26.68
CA LEU A 122 -50.66 -11.58 -26.00
C LEU A 122 -50.33 -10.41 -26.94
N SER A 123 -49.84 -10.70 -28.15
CA SER A 123 -49.57 -9.69 -29.18
C SER A 123 -50.82 -8.88 -29.59
N LYS A 124 -52.03 -9.42 -29.33
CA LYS A 124 -53.30 -8.71 -29.54
C LYS A 124 -53.48 -7.51 -28.61
N PHE A 125 -52.83 -7.53 -27.48
CA PHE A 125 -52.85 -6.43 -26.50
C PHE A 125 -51.65 -5.48 -26.64
N CYS A 126 -50.70 -5.80 -27.51
CA CYS A 126 -49.53 -4.99 -27.80
C CYS A 126 -49.79 -4.08 -29.02
N TYR A 127 -48.95 -3.05 -29.14
CA TYR A 127 -48.92 -2.22 -30.35
C TYR A 127 -48.72 -3.08 -31.60
N PRO A 128 -49.39 -2.80 -32.73
CA PRO A 128 -49.24 -3.58 -33.95
C PRO A 128 -47.92 -3.29 -34.67
N PHE A 129 -46.82 -3.79 -34.07
CA PHE A 129 -45.50 -3.68 -34.67
C PHE A 129 -45.42 -4.37 -36.02
N SER A 130 -44.68 -3.76 -36.95
CA SER A 130 -44.44 -4.38 -38.26
C SER A 130 -43.69 -5.71 -38.12
N ASP A 131 -43.91 -6.63 -39.04
CA ASP A 131 -43.22 -7.94 -39.05
C ASP A 131 -41.69 -7.77 -39.09
N THR A 132 -41.20 -6.74 -39.76
CA THR A 132 -39.81 -6.39 -39.78
C THR A 132 -39.28 -6.05 -38.39
N MET A 133 -40.04 -5.29 -37.59
CA MET A 133 -39.66 -4.94 -36.22
C MET A 133 -39.70 -6.15 -35.29
N ARG A 134 -40.73 -7.00 -35.42
CA ARG A 134 -40.87 -8.21 -34.61
C ARG A 134 -39.68 -9.16 -34.77
N VAL A 135 -39.05 -9.19 -35.94
CA VAL A 135 -37.84 -10.02 -36.18
C VAL A 135 -36.56 -9.30 -35.84
N ARG A 136 -36.37 -8.05 -36.26
CA ARG A 136 -35.10 -7.34 -36.12
C ARG A 136 -34.79 -6.95 -34.66
N PHE A 137 -35.81 -6.55 -33.91
CA PHE A 137 -35.59 -6.06 -32.56
C PHE A 137 -35.01 -7.14 -31.60
N PRO A 138 -35.62 -8.37 -31.51
CA PRO A 138 -35.00 -9.42 -30.65
C PRO A 138 -33.58 -9.77 -31.07
N ILE A 139 -33.23 -9.71 -32.34
CA ILE A 139 -31.90 -9.97 -32.85
C ILE A 139 -30.91 -8.87 -32.34
N LEU A 140 -31.29 -7.60 -32.48
CA LEU A 140 -30.47 -6.47 -32.02
C LEU A 140 -30.29 -6.53 -30.52
N TYR A 141 -31.34 -6.79 -29.76
CA TYR A 141 -31.25 -6.95 -28.30
C TYR A 141 -30.34 -8.13 -27.89
N MET A 142 -30.45 -9.25 -28.63
CA MET A 142 -29.57 -10.40 -28.38
C MET A 142 -28.08 -10.05 -28.61
N ILE A 143 -27.77 -9.31 -29.66
CA ILE A 143 -26.40 -8.85 -29.95
C ILE A 143 -25.91 -7.96 -28.83
N GLU A 144 -26.69 -6.99 -28.38
CA GLU A 144 -26.36 -6.10 -27.26
C GLU A 144 -26.15 -6.89 -25.98
N PHE A 145 -27.06 -7.81 -25.65
CA PHE A 145 -26.98 -8.64 -24.46
C PHE A 145 -25.73 -9.53 -24.46
N VAL A 146 -25.39 -10.15 -25.59
CA VAL A 146 -24.16 -10.94 -25.71
C VAL A 146 -22.94 -10.08 -25.53
N PHE A 147 -22.86 -8.93 -26.16
CA PHE A 147 -21.74 -8.00 -26.00
C PHE A 147 -21.60 -7.53 -24.54
N ALA A 148 -22.68 -7.04 -23.92
CA ALA A 148 -22.71 -6.63 -22.55
C ALA A 148 -22.30 -7.77 -21.58
N SER A 149 -22.75 -9.01 -21.88
CA SER A 149 -22.38 -10.21 -21.11
C SER A 149 -20.87 -10.50 -21.15
N ILE A 150 -20.26 -10.42 -22.33
CA ILE A 150 -18.81 -10.62 -22.50
C ILE A 150 -18.04 -9.58 -21.68
N VAL A 151 -18.40 -8.29 -21.83
CA VAL A 151 -17.76 -7.20 -21.08
C VAL A 151 -17.94 -7.38 -19.58
N LYS A 152 -19.16 -7.71 -19.12
CA LYS A 152 -19.46 -7.96 -17.71
C LYS A 152 -18.62 -9.10 -17.11
N ILE A 153 -18.46 -10.19 -17.84
CA ILE A 153 -17.62 -11.32 -17.42
C ILE A 153 -16.17 -10.91 -17.35
N ARG A 154 -15.67 -10.19 -18.35
CA ARG A 154 -14.27 -9.71 -18.38
C ARG A 154 -13.96 -8.78 -17.21
N LEU A 155 -14.83 -7.77 -16.98
CA LEU A 155 -14.66 -6.84 -15.85
C LEU A 155 -14.69 -7.55 -14.50
N SER A 156 -15.64 -8.49 -14.32
CA SER A 156 -15.73 -9.26 -13.06
C SER A 156 -14.51 -10.18 -12.83
N ARG A 157 -13.87 -10.65 -13.89
CA ARG A 157 -12.60 -11.42 -13.78
C ARG A 157 -11.44 -10.50 -13.43
N ALA A 158 -11.34 -9.35 -14.10
CA ALA A 158 -10.30 -8.36 -13.83
C ALA A 158 -10.36 -7.86 -12.39
N GLU A 159 -11.56 -7.57 -11.87
CA GLU A 159 -11.75 -7.14 -10.48
C GLU A 159 -11.33 -8.21 -9.47
N ARG A 160 -11.68 -9.48 -9.71
CA ARG A 160 -11.23 -10.60 -8.86
C ARG A 160 -9.72 -10.75 -8.86
N ASN A 161 -9.09 -10.69 -10.05
CA ASN A 161 -7.64 -10.80 -10.16
C ASN A 161 -6.95 -9.64 -9.43
N LYS A 162 -7.49 -8.42 -9.56
CA LYS A 162 -7.00 -7.25 -8.82
C LYS A 162 -7.07 -7.48 -7.30
N ASN A 163 -8.21 -7.96 -6.79
CA ASN A 163 -8.39 -8.19 -5.36
C ASN A 163 -7.46 -9.30 -4.82
N MET A 164 -7.26 -10.38 -5.59
CA MET A 164 -6.29 -11.43 -5.25
C MET A 164 -4.86 -10.89 -5.21
N LEU A 165 -4.46 -10.12 -6.23
CA LEU A 165 -3.13 -9.52 -6.28
C LEU A 165 -2.90 -8.56 -5.11
N PHE A 166 -3.91 -7.74 -4.78
CA PHE A 166 -3.84 -6.82 -3.66
C PHE A 166 -3.68 -7.55 -2.31
N GLY A 167 -4.42 -8.65 -2.11
CA GLY A 167 -4.25 -9.51 -0.93
C GLY A 167 -2.84 -10.12 -0.85
N HIS A 168 -2.29 -10.56 -1.99
CA HIS A 168 -0.94 -11.10 -2.05
C HIS A 168 0.14 -10.04 -1.73
N LEU A 169 -0.02 -8.82 -2.25
CA LEU A 169 0.87 -7.71 -1.94
C LEU A 169 0.88 -7.36 -0.45
N ILE A 170 -0.29 -7.33 0.20
CA ILE A 170 -0.39 -7.07 1.65
C ILE A 170 0.32 -8.18 2.44
N SER A 171 0.11 -9.45 2.09
CA SER A 171 0.79 -10.56 2.77
C SER A 171 2.30 -10.52 2.61
N LEU A 172 2.79 -10.20 1.41
CA LEU A 172 4.22 -10.04 1.13
C LEU A 172 4.83 -8.89 1.92
N GLN A 173 4.14 -7.75 1.97
CA GLN A 173 4.57 -6.58 2.74
C GLN A 173 4.69 -6.90 4.24
N ASN A 174 3.72 -7.60 4.81
CA ASN A 174 3.75 -7.98 6.23
C ASN A 174 4.90 -8.96 6.52
N ASN A 175 5.12 -9.94 5.64
CA ASN A 175 6.22 -10.90 5.77
C ASN A 175 7.58 -10.18 5.68
N LEU A 176 7.74 -9.27 4.71
CA LEU A 176 8.97 -8.49 4.57
C LEU A 176 9.23 -7.62 5.81
N LYS A 177 8.17 -6.98 6.34
CA LYS A 177 8.29 -6.18 7.57
C LYS A 177 8.78 -7.03 8.74
N GLN A 178 8.20 -8.22 8.93
CA GLN A 178 8.61 -9.14 9.99
C GLN A 178 10.09 -9.57 9.82
N GLN A 179 10.49 -9.93 8.60
CA GLN A 179 11.89 -10.29 8.32
C GLN A 179 12.86 -9.15 8.60
N VAL A 180 12.49 -7.91 8.27
CA VAL A 180 13.31 -6.72 8.58
C VAL A 180 13.44 -6.53 10.09
N GLU A 181 12.34 -6.67 10.84
CA GLU A 181 12.35 -6.56 12.31
C GLU A 181 13.24 -7.65 12.95
N GLU A 182 13.10 -8.89 12.53
CA GLU A 182 13.91 -10.02 13.00
C GLU A 182 15.40 -9.80 12.69
N ARG A 183 15.73 -9.44 11.45
CA ARG A 183 17.12 -9.17 11.05
C ARG A 183 17.73 -7.97 11.75
N THR A 184 16.95 -6.93 12.00
CA THR A 184 17.42 -5.76 12.75
C THR A 184 17.77 -6.14 14.16
N LYS A 185 16.96 -6.96 14.81
CA LYS A 185 17.23 -7.47 16.17
C LYS A 185 18.46 -8.37 16.21
N GLU A 186 18.60 -9.30 15.26
CA GLU A 186 19.78 -10.17 15.15
C GLU A 186 21.07 -9.34 14.98
N LEU A 187 21.04 -8.34 14.11
CA LEU A 187 22.19 -7.44 13.87
C LEU A 187 22.54 -6.62 15.12
N GLU A 188 21.56 -6.17 15.87
CA GLU A 188 21.77 -5.43 17.11
C GLU A 188 22.41 -6.33 18.19
N GLU A 189 21.94 -7.58 18.33
CA GLU A 189 22.53 -8.58 19.22
C GLU A 189 23.98 -8.94 18.81
N GLU A 190 24.21 -9.16 17.51
CA GLU A 190 25.54 -9.45 16.97
C GLU A 190 26.51 -8.28 17.19
N LYS A 191 26.05 -7.05 16.94
CA LYS A 191 26.82 -5.82 17.22
C LYS A 191 27.20 -5.73 18.69
N ASN A 192 26.25 -5.92 19.61
CA ASN A 192 26.52 -5.84 21.07
C ASN A 192 27.51 -6.92 21.52
N ASN A 193 27.37 -8.14 20.98
CA ASN A 193 28.32 -9.23 21.28
C ASN A 193 29.71 -8.93 20.73
N SER A 194 29.82 -8.37 19.54
CA SER A 194 31.11 -7.97 18.96
C SER A 194 31.77 -6.85 19.75
N GLU A 195 30.99 -5.86 20.19
CA GLU A 195 31.49 -4.77 21.04
C GLU A 195 31.98 -5.30 22.39
N LYS A 196 31.23 -6.21 23.01
CA LYS A 196 31.64 -6.85 24.27
C LYS A 196 32.94 -7.65 24.11
N LEU A 197 33.02 -8.45 23.06
CA LEU A 197 34.24 -9.22 22.76
C LEU A 197 35.45 -8.32 22.55
N LEU A 198 35.29 -7.22 21.83
CA LEU A 198 36.37 -6.24 21.64
C LEU A 198 36.88 -5.69 22.97
N ILE A 199 35.99 -5.33 23.91
CA ILE A 199 36.36 -4.86 25.24
C ILE A 199 37.09 -5.96 26.01
N GLU A 200 36.55 -7.19 26.03
CA GLU A 200 37.15 -8.32 26.76
C GLU A 200 38.54 -8.65 26.23
N VAL A 201 38.74 -8.71 24.90
CA VAL A 201 40.05 -8.97 24.28
C VAL A 201 41.05 -7.84 24.61
N THR A 202 40.61 -6.59 24.51
CA THR A 202 41.50 -5.46 24.82
C THR A 202 41.87 -5.43 26.29
N GLN A 203 40.96 -5.75 27.20
CA GLN A 203 41.25 -5.90 28.63
C GLN A 203 42.23 -7.05 28.91
N ALA A 204 42.09 -8.18 28.22
CA ALA A 204 43.02 -9.30 28.35
C ALA A 204 44.42 -8.91 27.88
N LEU A 205 44.55 -8.17 26.79
CA LEU A 205 45.84 -7.62 26.34
C LEU A 205 46.45 -6.66 27.37
N ALA A 206 45.68 -5.72 27.90
CA ALA A 206 46.16 -4.80 28.95
C ALA A 206 46.58 -5.55 30.20
N THR A 207 45.79 -6.55 30.63
CA THR A 207 46.15 -7.40 31.78
C THR A 207 47.43 -8.19 31.54
N THR A 208 47.70 -8.64 30.33
CA THR A 208 48.92 -9.33 29.95
C THR A 208 50.14 -8.41 30.09
N ILE A 209 50.00 -7.14 29.72
CA ILE A 209 51.06 -6.14 29.89
C ILE A 209 51.24 -5.79 31.36
N ASP A 210 50.15 -5.57 32.13
CA ASP A 210 50.17 -5.32 33.55
C ASP A 210 50.87 -6.48 34.32
N ALA A 211 50.70 -7.74 33.87
CA ALA A 211 51.37 -8.90 34.49
C ALA A 211 52.89 -8.94 34.27
N LYS A 212 53.39 -8.27 33.23
CA LYS A 212 54.83 -8.10 32.98
C LYS A 212 55.49 -7.13 34.00
N ASP A 213 54.69 -6.17 34.51
CA ASP A 213 55.12 -5.17 35.51
C ASP A 213 54.47 -5.51 36.84
N LYS A 214 55.29 -6.07 37.78
CA LYS A 214 54.82 -6.54 39.08
C LYS A 214 54.17 -5.48 39.97
N TYR A 215 54.38 -4.21 39.66
CA TYR A 215 53.83 -3.08 40.41
C TYR A 215 52.51 -2.54 39.87
N THR A 216 52.06 -2.98 38.69
CA THR A 216 50.94 -2.34 37.96
C THR A 216 49.69 -3.20 37.84
N SER A 217 49.51 -4.27 38.60
CA SER A 217 48.32 -5.12 38.52
C SER A 217 47.03 -4.32 38.57
N GLY A 218 46.22 -4.43 37.49
CA GLY A 218 44.94 -3.72 37.28
C GLY A 218 45.08 -2.19 37.14
N HIS A 219 46.29 -1.68 36.93
CA HIS A 219 46.54 -0.24 36.72
C HIS A 219 45.88 0.24 35.44
N SER A 220 46.12 -0.39 34.32
CA SER A 220 45.62 0.01 33.01
C SER A 220 44.09 0.12 32.99
N ARG A 221 43.39 -0.82 33.65
CA ARG A 221 41.94 -0.76 33.79
C ARG A 221 41.47 0.42 34.62
N ARG A 222 42.07 0.67 35.78
CA ARG A 222 41.71 1.82 36.64
C ARG A 222 41.91 3.13 35.89
N VAL A 223 43.03 3.29 35.20
CA VAL A 223 43.33 4.49 34.39
C VAL A 223 42.26 4.67 33.31
N ALA A 224 41.89 3.61 32.60
CA ALA A 224 40.86 3.66 31.57
C ALA A 224 39.49 4.08 32.12
N GLU A 225 39.05 3.50 33.26
CA GLU A 225 37.80 3.84 33.92
C GLU A 225 37.79 5.31 34.41
N TYR A 226 38.86 5.79 35.00
CA TYR A 226 38.96 7.19 35.42
C TYR A 226 39.00 8.16 34.23
N SER A 227 39.75 7.86 33.19
CA SER A 227 39.84 8.70 32.00
C SER A 227 38.49 8.81 31.30
N LYS A 228 37.76 7.68 31.19
CA LYS A 228 36.37 7.69 30.65
C LYS A 228 35.46 8.56 31.53
N LYS A 229 35.56 8.43 32.86
CA LYS A 229 34.73 9.22 33.78
C LYS A 229 34.99 10.71 33.69
N ILE A 230 36.27 11.09 33.55
CA ILE A 230 36.65 12.49 33.32
C ILE A 230 36.06 12.99 32.00
N ALA A 231 36.17 12.22 30.93
CA ALA A 231 35.58 12.58 29.62
C ALA A 231 34.06 12.76 29.68
N GLU A 232 33.36 11.90 30.44
CA GLU A 232 31.92 12.02 30.70
C GLU A 232 31.60 13.33 31.43
N LEU A 233 32.32 13.64 32.50
CA LEU A 233 32.15 14.87 33.30
C LEU A 233 32.45 16.14 32.49
N LEU A 234 33.34 16.06 31.52
CA LEU A 234 33.62 17.13 30.54
C LEU A 234 32.60 17.23 29.40
N GLY A 235 31.51 16.45 29.45
CA GLY A 235 30.45 16.48 28.46
C GLY A 235 30.83 15.96 27.07
N LYS A 236 31.86 15.10 27.00
CA LYS A 236 32.23 14.45 25.73
C LYS A 236 31.19 13.42 25.34
N ASP A 237 30.95 13.25 24.02
CA ASP A 237 30.02 12.24 23.50
C ASP A 237 30.52 10.79 23.79
N GLU A 238 29.63 9.82 23.71
CA GLU A 238 29.92 8.42 24.01
C GLU A 238 31.05 7.84 23.14
N LYS A 239 31.14 8.29 21.88
CA LYS A 239 32.20 7.87 20.98
C LYS A 239 33.57 8.31 21.49
N VAL A 240 33.72 9.57 21.85
CA VAL A 240 34.95 10.13 22.41
C VAL A 240 35.28 9.50 23.76
N GLN A 241 34.26 9.27 24.63
CA GLN A 241 34.49 8.59 25.93
C GLN A 241 35.02 7.16 25.70
N ARG A 242 34.52 6.45 24.69
CA ARG A 242 34.97 5.09 24.31
C ARG A 242 36.41 5.13 23.77
N GLU A 243 36.73 6.05 22.88
CA GLU A 243 38.08 6.23 22.35
C GLU A 243 39.10 6.49 23.49
N ILE A 244 38.77 7.42 24.39
CA ILE A 244 39.61 7.71 25.57
C ILE A 244 39.79 6.48 26.47
N PHE A 245 38.73 5.68 26.67
CA PHE A 245 38.82 4.44 27.44
C PHE A 245 39.82 3.45 26.82
N PHE A 246 39.79 3.22 25.51
CA PHE A 246 40.71 2.30 24.84
C PHE A 246 42.12 2.83 24.78
N ILE A 247 42.33 4.14 24.57
CA ILE A 247 43.64 4.80 24.63
C ILE A 247 44.26 4.58 26.02
N ALA A 248 43.47 4.90 27.04
CA ALA A 248 43.94 4.77 28.42
C ALA A 248 44.19 3.31 28.84
N LEU A 249 43.36 2.36 28.31
CA LEU A 249 43.55 0.94 28.59
C LEU A 249 44.84 0.37 27.98
N LEU A 250 45.22 0.90 26.81
CA LEU A 250 46.39 0.43 26.04
C LEU A 250 47.64 1.34 26.18
N HIS A 251 47.58 2.39 27.01
CA HIS A 251 48.65 3.39 27.08
C HIS A 251 50.04 2.78 27.33
N ASP A 252 50.11 1.68 28.06
CA ASP A 252 51.30 0.97 28.42
C ASP A 252 51.65 -0.23 27.53
N ILE A 253 50.90 -0.45 26.41
CA ILE A 253 51.11 -1.65 25.59
C ILE A 253 52.53 -1.80 25.05
N GLY A 254 53.22 -0.71 24.84
CA GLY A 254 54.60 -0.72 24.38
C GLY A 254 55.64 -1.25 25.40
N LYS A 255 55.26 -1.42 26.68
CA LYS A 255 56.12 -2.09 27.68
C LYS A 255 56.46 -3.53 27.29
N ILE A 256 55.67 -4.15 26.35
CA ILE A 256 56.01 -5.48 25.83
C ILE A 256 57.39 -5.52 25.19
N GLY A 257 57.86 -4.41 24.60
CA GLY A 257 59.16 -4.29 23.97
C GLY A 257 60.29 -3.87 24.91
N ILE A 258 60.03 -3.65 26.20
CA ILE A 258 61.03 -3.28 27.22
C ILE A 258 61.52 -4.57 27.91
N PRO A 259 62.81 -4.77 28.13
CA PRO A 259 63.41 -5.89 28.92
C PRO A 259 62.83 -6.01 30.33
N ASP A 260 62.57 -7.25 30.79
CA ASP A 260 61.99 -7.51 32.13
C ASP A 260 62.87 -7.08 33.27
N GLU A 261 64.19 -7.13 33.05
CA GLU A 261 65.19 -6.64 34.05
C GLU A 261 65.06 -5.15 34.32
N ILE A 262 64.61 -4.35 33.31
CA ILE A 262 64.38 -2.91 33.42
C ILE A 262 63.07 -2.64 34.10
N ILE A 263 61.98 -3.31 33.63
CA ILE A 263 60.64 -3.10 34.15
C ILE A 263 60.53 -3.49 35.62
N ASN A 264 61.13 -4.58 36.00
CA ASN A 264 61.04 -5.16 37.37
C ASN A 264 62.28 -4.84 38.30
N LYS A 265 63.10 -3.89 37.88
CA LYS A 265 64.26 -3.48 38.69
C LYS A 265 63.78 -2.87 39.99
N ARG A 266 64.36 -3.32 41.12
CA ARG A 266 64.02 -2.82 42.45
C ARG A 266 64.74 -1.51 42.81
N ASP A 267 65.88 -1.31 42.19
CA ASP A 267 66.72 -0.13 42.42
C ASP A 267 66.39 0.96 41.39
N ASN A 268 66.93 2.14 41.60
CA ASN A 268 66.75 3.21 40.61
C ASN A 268 67.33 2.79 39.25
N LEU A 269 66.64 3.16 38.18
CA LEU A 269 67.12 2.93 36.83
C LEU A 269 68.37 3.81 36.57
N THR A 270 69.34 3.24 35.85
CA THR A 270 70.43 4.06 35.30
C THR A 270 69.82 4.99 34.17
N GLU A 271 70.64 5.94 33.75
CA GLU A 271 70.21 6.85 32.68
C GLU A 271 69.90 6.11 31.36
N GLU A 272 70.69 5.10 31.01
CA GLU A 272 70.52 4.23 29.84
C GLU A 272 69.27 3.39 29.98
N GLU A 273 69.03 2.78 31.13
CA GLU A 273 67.82 2.00 31.42
C GLU A 273 66.56 2.87 31.37
N PHE A 274 66.62 4.09 31.94
CA PHE A 274 65.53 5.04 31.89
C PHE A 274 65.21 5.49 30.44
N ASN A 275 66.27 5.69 29.63
CA ASN A 275 66.10 6.02 28.22
C ASN A 275 65.48 4.84 27.41
N GLN A 276 65.76 3.60 27.82
CA GLN A 276 65.05 2.44 27.23
C GLN A 276 63.57 2.40 27.66
N MET A 277 63.30 2.65 28.96
CA MET A 277 61.86 2.71 29.40
C MET A 277 61.11 3.77 28.72
N LYS A 278 61.65 4.94 28.43
CA LYS A 278 60.97 6.03 27.64
C LYS A 278 60.62 5.66 26.25
N LYS A 279 61.08 4.52 25.70
CA LYS A 279 60.74 4.07 24.35
C LYS A 279 59.38 3.38 24.30
N HIS A 280 58.73 3.02 25.44
CA HIS A 280 57.48 2.30 25.42
C HIS A 280 56.33 3.04 24.66
N PRO A 281 56.18 4.39 24.74
CA PRO A 281 55.15 5.07 23.98
C PRO A 281 55.36 4.94 22.46
N GLU A 282 56.59 5.00 21.98
CA GLU A 282 56.95 4.84 20.58
C GLU A 282 56.68 3.42 20.08
N ILE A 283 57.03 2.42 20.90
CA ILE A 283 56.74 1.01 20.63
C ILE A 283 55.23 0.77 20.62
N GLY A 284 54.50 1.38 21.55
CA GLY A 284 53.02 1.33 21.58
C GLY A 284 52.40 1.91 20.34
N TYR A 285 52.88 3.06 19.87
CA TYR A 285 52.48 3.66 18.60
C TYR A 285 52.68 2.69 17.43
N GLU A 286 53.86 2.08 17.29
CA GLU A 286 54.18 1.12 16.22
C GLU A 286 53.27 -0.11 16.24
N ILE A 287 52.87 -0.59 17.43
CA ILE A 287 51.93 -1.71 17.58
C ILE A 287 50.52 -1.34 17.11
N LEU A 288 50.05 -0.14 17.46
CA LEU A 288 48.65 0.27 17.28
C LEU A 288 48.36 1.00 15.97
N LYS A 289 49.38 1.51 15.26
CA LYS A 289 49.22 2.31 14.03
C LYS A 289 48.43 1.66 12.89
N ASN A 290 48.34 0.32 12.90
CA ASN A 290 47.58 -0.41 11.90
C ASN A 290 46.09 -0.59 12.26
N ILE A 291 45.65 -0.13 13.43
CA ILE A 291 44.25 -0.16 13.86
C ILE A 291 43.54 1.07 13.30
N THR A 292 42.94 0.93 12.12
CA THR A 292 42.29 2.04 11.40
C THR A 292 40.86 2.35 11.87
N THR A 293 40.24 1.44 12.64
CA THR A 293 38.87 1.56 13.12
C THR A 293 38.70 2.51 14.31
N MET A 294 39.80 2.84 15.00
CA MET A 294 39.85 3.81 16.11
C MET A 294 40.88 4.89 15.77
N PRO A 295 40.48 5.97 15.09
CA PRO A 295 41.39 7.05 14.75
C PRO A 295 41.93 7.69 16.05
N ASN A 296 43.23 8.03 16.05
CA ASN A 296 43.99 8.58 17.17
C ASN A 296 44.36 7.61 18.33
N LEU A 297 44.02 6.30 18.20
CA LEU A 297 44.42 5.32 19.21
C LEU A 297 45.97 5.30 19.40
N GLU A 298 46.68 5.25 18.28
CA GLU A 298 48.14 5.23 18.23
C GLU A 298 48.78 6.54 18.73
N ILE A 299 48.11 7.68 18.48
CA ILE A 299 48.61 9.01 18.91
C ILE A 299 48.40 9.19 20.42
N GLY A 300 47.26 8.71 20.94
CA GLY A 300 46.94 8.83 22.35
C GLY A 300 47.78 7.94 23.26
N VAL A 301 48.48 6.92 22.73
CA VAL A 301 49.40 6.02 23.44
C VAL A 301 50.85 6.54 23.37
N ARG A 302 51.16 7.38 22.41
CA ARG A 302 52.47 8.01 22.22
C ARG A 302 52.65 9.21 23.14
#